data_38d72e70c46692c528c2c1fff3164178
#
_entry.id   38d72e70c46692c528c2c1fff3164178
#
_cell.length_a   1.000
_cell.length_b   1.000
_cell.length_c   1.000
_cell.angle_alpha   90.00
_cell.angle_beta   90.00
_cell.angle_gamma   90.00
#
_symmetry.space_group_name_H-M   'P 1'
#
loop_
_entity.id
_entity.type
_entity.pdbx_description
1 polymer ?
#
loop_
_entity_poly.entity_id
_entity_poly.type
_entity_poly.pdbx_seq_one_letter_code
_entity_poly.pdbx_strand_id
1 'polypeptide(L)'
;MLAFDANSRMPDLRRSIDAVAAAMPLVRLMGSTLRDVPPVEKGDGSPVTAADFAAQAVVVDALRRTSPDGRVPLVGEESAAGLVSAKRPDVERIVVDAVRAALGWRDRAAAIAAIDGDEPRPGEPFWTVDPIDGTKGFLLGEHCSVCLALIEAARATVGAIGCPRMGPAGDLDVHLGGPGTLYAAGMGLGAFELDGSRRVLRRLVAAEWRATSLRWARSHNRSGVPTPSRLERRLAALGPVAETRLDSQCKYAFAARGDADLVLRMPRAAGVHESIWDHAPGAVIASEAGLSVLDAEGKPLDFSTGAQMRANRGIVCAAPGLAPAVIDAIRAVRREEDSP
;
A
#
# COMPACT_ATOMS: atom_id res chain seq x y z
N MET A 1 -18.15 16.82 14.69
CA MET A 1 -17.40 15.55 14.86
C MET A 1 -18.41 14.42 14.67
N LEU A 2 -18.46 13.81 13.49
CA LEU A 2 -19.33 12.65 13.23
C LEU A 2 -18.82 11.51 14.11
N ALA A 3 -19.66 11.04 15.04
CA ALA A 3 -19.37 9.83 15.80
C ALA A 3 -19.44 8.64 14.83
N PHE A 4 -18.28 8.12 14.44
CA PHE A 4 -18.21 6.95 13.61
C PHE A 4 -18.47 5.71 14.47
N ASP A 5 -19.55 4.98 14.16
CA ASP A 5 -19.84 3.70 14.79
C ASP A 5 -18.85 2.63 14.28
N ALA A 6 -17.96 2.18 15.16
CA ALA A 6 -16.98 1.13 14.84
C ALA A 6 -17.66 -0.15 14.33
N ASN A 7 -18.83 -0.52 14.86
CA ASN A 7 -19.55 -1.72 14.43
C ASN A 7 -20.03 -1.65 12.98
N SER A 8 -20.30 -0.45 12.45
CA SER A 8 -20.75 -0.27 11.06
C SER A 8 -19.64 -0.61 10.04
N ARG A 9 -18.37 -0.58 10.44
CA ARG A 9 -17.21 -0.85 9.56
C ARG A 9 -16.78 -2.30 9.49
N MET A 10 -17.26 -3.15 10.37
CA MET A 10 -16.89 -4.56 10.39
C MET A 10 -17.20 -5.28 9.05
N PRO A 11 -18.34 -5.02 8.38
CA PRO A 11 -18.59 -5.59 7.04
C PRO A 11 -17.53 -5.17 6.02
N ASP A 12 -17.18 -3.88 5.96
CA ASP A 12 -16.20 -3.37 4.99
C ASP A 12 -14.78 -3.86 5.30
N LEU A 13 -14.43 -4.00 6.58
CA LEU A 13 -13.17 -4.63 6.97
C LEU A 13 -13.09 -6.08 6.48
N ARG A 14 -14.16 -6.86 6.62
CA ARG A 14 -14.22 -8.24 6.09
C ARG A 14 -14.13 -8.26 4.57
N ARG A 15 -14.86 -7.38 3.88
CA ARG A 15 -14.79 -7.24 2.42
C ARG A 15 -13.38 -6.93 1.94
N SER A 16 -12.67 -6.02 2.61
CA SER A 16 -11.30 -5.67 2.26
C SER A 16 -10.33 -6.83 2.45
N ILE A 17 -10.44 -7.57 3.55
CA ILE A 17 -9.65 -8.77 3.82
C ILE A 17 -9.90 -9.84 2.75
N ASP A 18 -11.17 -10.11 2.43
CA ASP A 18 -11.55 -11.12 1.47
C ASP A 18 -11.07 -10.77 0.04
N ALA A 19 -11.17 -9.50 -0.36
CA ALA A 19 -10.74 -9.04 -1.66
C ALA A 19 -9.21 -9.13 -1.83
N VAL A 20 -8.46 -8.67 -0.84
CA VAL A 20 -6.99 -8.75 -0.86
C VAL A 20 -6.53 -10.22 -0.83
N ALA A 21 -7.12 -11.04 0.04
CA ALA A 21 -6.79 -12.47 0.13
C ALA A 21 -7.05 -13.21 -1.18
N ALA A 22 -8.10 -12.84 -1.93
CA ALA A 22 -8.42 -13.45 -3.22
C ALA A 22 -7.35 -13.17 -4.29
N ALA A 23 -6.70 -12.01 -4.27
CA ALA A 23 -5.69 -11.63 -5.25
C ALA A 23 -4.30 -12.22 -4.95
N MET A 24 -3.97 -12.49 -3.68
CA MET A 24 -2.62 -12.93 -3.28
C MET A 24 -2.13 -14.21 -3.99
N PRO A 25 -2.92 -15.28 -4.17
CA PRO A 25 -2.48 -16.48 -4.90
C PRO A 25 -2.10 -16.17 -6.34
N LEU A 26 -2.88 -15.29 -7.02
CA LEU A 26 -2.61 -14.87 -8.38
C LEU A 26 -1.29 -14.10 -8.47
N VAL A 27 -1.07 -13.12 -7.60
CA VAL A 27 0.17 -12.33 -7.54
C VAL A 27 1.39 -13.23 -7.34
N ARG A 28 1.30 -14.20 -6.45
CA ARG A 28 2.37 -15.18 -6.22
C ARG A 28 2.66 -16.03 -7.45
N LEU A 29 1.60 -16.59 -8.08
CA LEU A 29 1.74 -17.41 -9.28
C LEU A 29 2.38 -16.60 -10.41
N MET A 30 1.87 -15.41 -10.68
CA MET A 30 2.38 -14.56 -11.76
C MET A 30 3.80 -14.07 -11.48
N GLY A 31 4.15 -13.78 -10.23
CA GLY A 31 5.52 -13.42 -9.84
C GLY A 31 6.55 -14.53 -10.06
N SER A 32 6.12 -15.79 -10.15
CA SER A 32 7.01 -16.91 -10.51
C SER A 32 7.05 -17.21 -12.02
N THR A 33 6.00 -16.87 -12.77
CA THR A 33 5.83 -17.25 -14.17
C THR A 33 6.11 -16.12 -15.17
N LEU A 34 6.00 -14.85 -14.76
CA LEU A 34 6.13 -13.69 -15.64
C LEU A 34 7.52 -13.03 -15.65
N ARG A 35 8.54 -13.67 -15.09
CA ARG A 35 9.90 -13.10 -15.03
C ARG A 35 10.48 -12.71 -16.39
N ASP A 36 10.08 -13.42 -17.44
CA ASP A 36 10.56 -13.22 -18.81
C ASP A 36 9.63 -12.32 -19.65
N VAL A 37 8.50 -11.86 -19.09
CA VAL A 37 7.59 -10.95 -19.79
C VAL A 37 7.96 -9.51 -19.46
N PRO A 38 8.44 -8.71 -20.42
CA PRO A 38 8.81 -7.33 -20.16
C PRO A 38 7.61 -6.53 -19.68
N PRO A 39 7.76 -5.69 -18.64
CA PRO A 39 6.70 -4.81 -18.20
C PRO A 39 6.31 -3.80 -19.28
N VAL A 40 5.15 -3.22 -19.15
CA VAL A 40 4.75 -2.01 -19.89
C VAL A 40 5.26 -0.81 -19.10
N GLU A 41 5.80 0.18 -19.78
CA GLU A 41 6.21 1.44 -19.17
C GLU A 41 5.03 2.43 -19.22
N LYS A 42 4.61 2.94 -18.06
CA LYS A 42 3.58 3.98 -17.96
C LYS A 42 4.15 5.34 -18.40
N GLY A 43 3.28 6.32 -18.64
CA GLY A 43 3.69 7.67 -19.05
C GLY A 43 4.59 8.41 -18.05
N ASP A 44 4.63 8.00 -16.80
CA ASP A 44 5.50 8.51 -15.74
C ASP A 44 6.81 7.71 -15.58
N GLY A 45 7.05 6.71 -16.45
CA GLY A 45 8.22 5.84 -16.41
C GLY A 45 8.16 4.72 -15.37
N SER A 46 7.02 4.53 -14.68
CA SER A 46 6.83 3.39 -13.79
C SER A 46 6.48 2.12 -14.58
N PRO A 47 6.95 0.94 -14.14
CA PRO A 47 6.58 -0.32 -14.78
C PRO A 47 5.18 -0.75 -14.33
N VAL A 48 4.42 -1.35 -15.26
CA VAL A 48 3.20 -2.11 -14.97
C VAL A 48 3.30 -3.49 -15.63
N THR A 49 2.82 -4.51 -14.98
CA THR A 49 2.85 -5.88 -15.49
C THR A 49 1.42 -6.41 -15.74
N ALA A 50 1.32 -7.53 -16.45
CA ALA A 50 0.04 -8.21 -16.58
C ALA A 50 -0.54 -8.63 -15.22
N ALA A 51 0.30 -8.83 -14.21
CA ALA A 51 -0.13 -9.20 -12.87
C ALA A 51 -0.89 -8.06 -12.16
N ASP A 52 -0.49 -6.81 -12.37
CA ASP A 52 -1.17 -5.63 -11.80
C ASP A 52 -2.62 -5.57 -12.28
N PHE A 53 -2.85 -5.63 -13.59
CA PHE A 53 -4.20 -5.62 -14.17
C PHE A 53 -5.05 -6.81 -13.70
N ALA A 54 -4.47 -8.00 -13.71
CA ALA A 54 -5.19 -9.21 -13.31
C ALA A 54 -5.52 -9.23 -11.80
N ALA A 55 -4.60 -8.76 -10.95
CA ALA A 55 -4.82 -8.65 -9.52
C ALA A 55 -5.92 -7.63 -9.20
N GLN A 56 -5.92 -6.46 -9.88
CA GLN A 56 -6.99 -5.46 -9.69
C GLN A 56 -8.35 -6.03 -10.10
N ALA A 57 -8.43 -6.74 -11.22
CA ALA A 57 -9.69 -7.38 -11.65
C ALA A 57 -10.23 -8.37 -10.59
N VAL A 58 -9.35 -9.14 -9.95
CA VAL A 58 -9.74 -10.07 -8.87
C VAL A 58 -10.23 -9.32 -7.63
N VAL A 59 -9.55 -8.23 -7.24
CA VAL A 59 -9.98 -7.39 -6.10
C VAL A 59 -11.36 -6.77 -6.37
N VAL A 60 -11.54 -6.19 -7.55
CA VAL A 60 -12.81 -5.55 -7.94
C VAL A 60 -13.96 -6.57 -7.99
N ASP A 61 -13.73 -7.75 -8.56
CA ASP A 61 -14.75 -8.82 -8.59
C ASP A 61 -15.15 -9.27 -7.17
N ALA A 62 -14.17 -9.46 -6.29
CA ALA A 62 -14.44 -9.85 -4.90
C ALA A 62 -15.25 -8.78 -4.15
N LEU A 63 -14.95 -7.50 -4.34
CA LEU A 63 -15.73 -6.39 -3.78
C LEU A 63 -17.15 -6.37 -4.38
N ARG A 64 -17.29 -6.56 -5.68
CA ARG A 64 -18.58 -6.54 -6.39
C ARG A 64 -19.51 -7.65 -5.92
N ARG A 65 -19.00 -8.86 -5.71
CA ARG A 65 -19.77 -10.00 -5.19
C ARG A 65 -20.33 -9.77 -3.79
N THR A 66 -19.66 -8.93 -3.00
CA THR A 66 -20.07 -8.63 -1.61
C THR A 66 -20.75 -7.28 -1.48
N SER A 67 -20.86 -6.51 -2.58
CA SER A 67 -21.55 -5.22 -2.59
C SER A 67 -23.06 -5.42 -2.57
N PRO A 68 -23.81 -4.70 -1.68
CA PRO A 68 -25.26 -4.85 -1.59
C PRO A 68 -26.01 -4.49 -2.89
N ASP A 69 -25.48 -3.57 -3.68
CA ASP A 69 -26.06 -3.09 -4.94
C ASP A 69 -25.25 -3.48 -6.18
N GLY A 70 -24.18 -4.28 -5.98
CA GLY A 70 -23.28 -4.71 -7.04
C GLY A 70 -22.31 -3.61 -7.53
N ARG A 71 -22.37 -2.39 -6.97
CA ARG A 71 -21.45 -1.30 -7.32
C ARG A 71 -20.16 -1.38 -6.50
N VAL A 72 -19.07 -0.94 -7.12
CA VAL A 72 -17.74 -0.77 -6.52
C VAL A 72 -17.19 0.60 -6.90
N PRO A 73 -17.61 1.68 -6.22
CA PRO A 73 -16.98 2.99 -6.40
C PRO A 73 -15.48 2.87 -6.14
N LEU A 74 -14.63 3.12 -7.17
CA LEU A 74 -13.20 2.82 -7.11
C LEU A 74 -12.34 3.91 -7.76
N VAL A 75 -11.25 4.24 -7.09
CA VAL A 75 -10.10 4.95 -7.67
C VAL A 75 -8.90 4.02 -7.59
N GLY A 76 -8.64 3.29 -8.66
CA GLY A 76 -7.56 2.30 -8.74
C GLY A 76 -6.32 2.85 -9.44
N GLU A 77 -5.20 2.18 -9.26
CA GLU A 77 -3.97 2.47 -10.00
C GLU A 77 -4.08 2.09 -11.46
N GLU A 78 -4.74 0.96 -11.75
CA GLU A 78 -4.88 0.42 -13.09
C GLU A 78 -6.27 0.65 -13.67
N SER A 79 -6.38 0.53 -15.00
CA SER A 79 -7.65 0.64 -15.71
C SER A 79 -7.67 -0.23 -16.96
N ALA A 80 -8.87 -0.64 -17.39
CA ALA A 80 -9.06 -1.32 -18.66
C ALA A 80 -8.56 -0.49 -19.85
N ALA A 81 -8.79 0.85 -19.81
CA ALA A 81 -8.27 1.76 -20.81
C ALA A 81 -6.73 1.78 -20.85
N GLY A 82 -6.07 1.71 -19.68
CA GLY A 82 -4.62 1.61 -19.57
C GLY A 82 -4.08 0.34 -20.25
N LEU A 83 -4.70 -0.80 -19.98
CA LEU A 83 -4.34 -2.07 -20.62
C LEU A 83 -4.47 -1.99 -22.16
N VAL A 84 -5.60 -1.48 -22.65
CA VAL A 84 -5.84 -1.37 -24.11
C VAL A 84 -4.90 -0.37 -24.77
N SER A 85 -4.63 0.77 -24.11
CA SER A 85 -3.75 1.82 -24.65
C SER A 85 -2.28 1.42 -24.71
N ALA A 86 -1.87 0.44 -23.93
CA ALA A 86 -0.51 -0.12 -23.95
C ALA A 86 -0.16 -0.77 -25.30
N LYS A 87 -1.17 -1.16 -26.10
CA LYS A 87 -0.99 -1.80 -27.40
C LYS A 87 -0.07 -3.05 -27.37
N ARG A 88 -0.16 -3.83 -26.30
CA ARG A 88 0.60 -5.05 -26.03
C ARG A 88 -0.35 -6.26 -26.02
N PRO A 89 -0.65 -6.86 -27.19
CA PRO A 89 -1.57 -8.02 -27.29
C PRO A 89 -1.10 -9.23 -26.47
N ASP A 90 0.21 -9.38 -26.28
CA ASP A 90 0.80 -10.41 -25.44
C ASP A 90 0.44 -10.21 -23.97
N VAL A 91 0.60 -9.00 -23.45
CA VAL A 91 0.22 -8.62 -22.07
C VAL A 91 -1.29 -8.78 -21.88
N GLU A 92 -2.10 -8.23 -22.79
CA GLU A 92 -3.55 -8.34 -22.74
C GLU A 92 -4.02 -9.80 -22.69
N ARG A 93 -3.46 -10.69 -23.54
CA ARG A 93 -3.77 -12.12 -23.52
C ARG A 93 -3.46 -12.75 -22.16
N ILE A 94 -2.29 -12.45 -21.58
CA ILE A 94 -1.91 -12.96 -20.25
C ILE A 94 -2.89 -12.49 -19.19
N VAL A 95 -3.29 -11.20 -19.20
CA VAL A 95 -4.31 -10.67 -18.27
C VAL A 95 -5.62 -11.42 -18.41
N VAL A 96 -6.14 -11.57 -19.63
CA VAL A 96 -7.41 -12.26 -19.91
C VAL A 96 -7.36 -13.71 -19.44
N ASP A 97 -6.26 -14.42 -19.73
CA ASP A 97 -6.11 -15.82 -19.33
C ASP A 97 -6.01 -15.96 -17.80
N ALA A 98 -5.29 -15.05 -17.14
CA ALA A 98 -5.18 -15.03 -15.68
C ALA A 98 -6.53 -14.74 -15.00
N VAL A 99 -7.26 -13.74 -15.48
CA VAL A 99 -8.60 -13.38 -14.96
C VAL A 99 -9.59 -14.53 -15.19
N ARG A 100 -9.55 -15.16 -16.37
CA ARG A 100 -10.38 -16.36 -16.66
C ARG A 100 -10.08 -17.51 -15.71
N ALA A 101 -8.82 -17.79 -15.47
CA ALA A 101 -8.41 -18.84 -14.55
C ALA A 101 -8.83 -18.56 -13.10
N ALA A 102 -8.71 -17.32 -12.67
CA ALA A 102 -9.04 -16.90 -11.29
C ALA A 102 -10.56 -16.80 -11.04
N LEU A 103 -11.32 -16.25 -11.99
CA LEU A 103 -12.73 -15.88 -11.81
C LEU A 103 -13.72 -16.80 -12.58
N GLY A 104 -13.22 -17.71 -13.41
CA GLY A 104 -14.05 -18.60 -14.22
C GLY A 104 -14.77 -17.91 -15.39
N TRP A 105 -14.42 -16.69 -15.73
CA TRP A 105 -15.05 -15.93 -16.81
C TRP A 105 -14.53 -16.39 -18.17
N ARG A 106 -15.44 -16.47 -19.17
CA ARG A 106 -15.08 -16.93 -20.51
C ARG A 106 -14.99 -15.82 -21.55
N ASP A 107 -15.69 -14.71 -21.33
CA ASP A 107 -15.70 -13.60 -22.26
C ASP A 107 -14.49 -12.68 -22.03
N ARG A 108 -13.79 -12.33 -23.14
CA ARG A 108 -12.63 -11.42 -23.13
C ARG A 108 -13.01 -10.00 -22.69
N ALA A 109 -14.14 -9.49 -23.19
CA ALA A 109 -14.58 -8.14 -22.87
C ALA A 109 -14.92 -8.01 -21.38
N ALA A 110 -15.60 -9.02 -20.82
CA ALA A 110 -15.90 -9.09 -19.39
C ALA A 110 -14.62 -9.16 -18.53
N ALA A 111 -13.62 -9.94 -18.96
CA ALA A 111 -12.35 -10.05 -18.24
C ALA A 111 -11.58 -8.72 -18.20
N ILE A 112 -11.60 -7.95 -19.30
CA ILE A 112 -10.98 -6.61 -19.33
C ILE A 112 -11.80 -5.61 -18.51
N ALA A 113 -13.13 -5.61 -18.65
CA ALA A 113 -14.00 -4.72 -17.89
C ALA A 113 -13.96 -4.94 -16.36
N ALA A 114 -13.54 -6.14 -15.93
CA ALA A 114 -13.35 -6.44 -14.50
C ALA A 114 -12.26 -5.63 -13.82
N ILE A 115 -11.32 -5.07 -14.59
CA ILE A 115 -10.25 -4.21 -14.07
C ILE A 115 -10.84 -2.93 -13.46
N ASP A 116 -11.93 -2.43 -14.04
CA ASP A 116 -12.54 -1.18 -13.63
C ASP A 116 -13.61 -1.39 -12.54
N GLY A 117 -13.60 -0.51 -11.54
CA GLY A 117 -14.74 -0.27 -10.68
C GLY A 117 -15.72 0.74 -11.29
N ASP A 118 -16.65 1.19 -10.46
CA ASP A 118 -17.58 2.26 -10.83
C ASP A 118 -16.96 3.62 -10.49
N GLU A 119 -17.24 4.63 -11.29
CA GLU A 119 -16.84 6.02 -10.98
C GLU A 119 -17.50 6.48 -9.67
N PRO A 120 -16.74 6.97 -8.69
CA PRO A 120 -17.30 7.50 -7.46
C PRO A 120 -18.12 8.78 -7.70
N ARG A 121 -19.28 8.87 -7.07
CA ARG A 121 -20.09 10.10 -7.06
C ARG A 121 -19.51 11.11 -6.07
N PRO A 122 -19.74 12.41 -6.25
CA PRO A 122 -19.30 13.41 -5.28
C PRO A 122 -19.75 13.11 -3.86
N GLY A 123 -18.80 12.99 -2.92
CA GLY A 123 -19.08 12.70 -1.51
C GLY A 123 -19.42 11.24 -1.17
N GLU A 124 -19.47 10.35 -2.17
CA GLU A 124 -19.67 8.91 -1.96
C GLU A 124 -18.40 8.29 -1.38
N PRO A 125 -18.50 7.37 -0.41
CA PRO A 125 -17.39 6.51 -0.02
C PRO A 125 -16.88 5.71 -1.23
N PHE A 126 -15.56 5.56 -1.35
CA PHE A 126 -14.97 4.81 -2.47
C PHE A 126 -13.76 4.00 -2.02
N TRP A 127 -13.54 2.90 -2.73
CA TRP A 127 -12.35 2.09 -2.56
C TRP A 127 -11.18 2.67 -3.35
N THR A 128 -9.97 2.48 -2.84
CA THR A 128 -8.75 2.71 -3.59
C THR A 128 -7.86 1.47 -3.52
N VAL A 129 -7.27 1.09 -4.66
CA VAL A 129 -6.49 -0.14 -4.78
C VAL A 129 -5.16 0.12 -5.47
N ASP A 130 -4.10 -0.44 -4.92
CA ASP A 130 -2.84 -0.71 -5.60
C ASP A 130 -2.71 -2.24 -5.69
N PRO A 131 -2.86 -2.79 -6.89
CA PRO A 131 -2.87 -4.25 -7.08
C PRO A 131 -1.51 -4.90 -6.80
N ILE A 132 -0.40 -4.19 -7.07
CA ILE A 132 0.96 -4.64 -6.78
C ILE A 132 1.84 -3.43 -6.41
N ASP A 133 1.65 -2.92 -5.21
CA ASP A 133 2.59 -1.92 -4.68
C ASP A 133 4.00 -2.53 -4.57
N GLY A 134 4.95 -1.80 -5.11
CA GLY A 134 6.32 -2.28 -5.24
C GLY A 134 6.56 -3.13 -6.49
N THR A 135 6.00 -2.77 -7.65
CA THR A 135 6.15 -3.50 -8.92
C THR A 135 7.62 -3.78 -9.27
N LYS A 136 8.56 -2.87 -8.96
CA LYS A 136 9.99 -3.12 -9.15
C LYS A 136 10.49 -4.27 -8.28
N GLY A 137 10.07 -4.35 -7.03
CA GLY A 137 10.37 -5.46 -6.13
C GLY A 137 9.73 -6.76 -6.61
N PHE A 138 8.48 -6.70 -7.06
CA PHE A 138 7.78 -7.84 -7.66
C PHE A 138 8.56 -8.45 -8.83
N LEU A 139 9.02 -7.62 -9.79
CA LEU A 139 9.83 -8.06 -10.94
C LEU A 139 11.16 -8.70 -10.54
N LEU A 140 11.77 -8.25 -9.45
CA LEU A 140 13.02 -8.78 -8.92
C LEU A 140 12.83 -9.99 -8.00
N GLY A 141 11.58 -10.39 -7.75
CA GLY A 141 11.29 -11.47 -6.80
C GLY A 141 11.41 -11.07 -5.34
N GLU A 142 11.39 -9.77 -5.04
CA GLU A 142 11.44 -9.19 -3.70
C GLU A 142 10.03 -8.92 -3.12
N HIS A 143 9.94 -8.15 -2.03
CA HIS A 143 8.67 -7.81 -1.41
C HIS A 143 7.81 -6.91 -2.29
N CYS A 144 6.53 -7.24 -2.34
CA CYS A 144 5.44 -6.45 -2.92
C CYS A 144 4.19 -6.63 -2.08
N SER A 145 3.18 -5.82 -2.31
CA SER A 145 1.91 -5.94 -1.58
C SER A 145 0.69 -5.66 -2.46
N VAL A 146 -0.42 -6.32 -2.15
CA VAL A 146 -1.76 -5.99 -2.65
C VAL A 146 -2.41 -5.08 -1.61
N CYS A 147 -2.82 -3.89 -2.00
CA CYS A 147 -3.24 -2.84 -1.08
C CYS A 147 -4.63 -2.34 -1.42
N LEU A 148 -5.52 -2.28 -0.42
CA LEU A 148 -6.90 -1.84 -0.59
C LEU A 148 -7.33 -0.99 0.60
N ALA A 149 -7.98 0.15 0.36
CA ALA A 149 -8.56 0.97 1.41
C ALA A 149 -9.94 1.52 1.01
N LEU A 150 -10.80 1.77 2.01
CA LEU A 150 -12.02 2.54 1.88
C LEU A 150 -11.77 3.97 2.34
N ILE A 151 -12.14 4.91 1.48
CA ILE A 151 -12.04 6.34 1.74
C ILE A 151 -13.43 6.90 2.03
N GLU A 152 -13.59 7.53 3.19
CA GLU A 152 -14.81 8.19 3.64
C GLU A 152 -14.46 9.57 4.20
N ALA A 153 -15.14 10.61 3.77
CA ALA A 153 -14.94 11.98 4.27
C ALA A 153 -13.44 12.37 4.35
N ALA A 154 -12.72 12.16 3.25
CA ALA A 154 -11.29 12.47 3.10
C ALA A 154 -10.33 11.63 3.96
N ARG A 155 -10.78 10.54 4.57
CA ARG A 155 -9.98 9.66 5.44
C ARG A 155 -10.01 8.23 4.96
N ALA A 156 -8.90 7.52 5.12
CA ALA A 156 -8.89 6.07 5.04
C ALA A 156 -9.52 5.50 6.32
N THR A 157 -10.64 4.79 6.19
CA THR A 157 -11.41 4.28 7.32
C THR A 157 -11.29 2.76 7.49
N VAL A 158 -11.00 2.05 6.39
CA VAL A 158 -10.69 0.63 6.37
C VAL A 158 -9.47 0.44 5.47
N GLY A 159 -8.62 -0.51 5.82
CA GLY A 159 -7.47 -0.89 5.01
C GLY A 159 -7.10 -2.35 5.16
N ALA A 160 -6.63 -2.94 4.05
CA ALA A 160 -6.04 -4.26 4.02
C ALA A 160 -4.80 -4.26 3.13
N ILE A 161 -3.74 -4.94 3.58
CA ILE A 161 -2.51 -5.17 2.86
C ILE A 161 -2.22 -6.66 2.87
N GLY A 162 -2.09 -7.24 1.68
CA GLY A 162 -1.60 -8.59 1.51
C GLY A 162 -0.13 -8.58 1.13
N CYS A 163 0.71 -9.25 1.89
CA CYS A 163 2.14 -9.39 1.67
C CYS A 163 2.44 -10.82 1.20
N PRO A 164 2.45 -11.10 -0.12
CA PRO A 164 2.55 -12.47 -0.64
C PRO A 164 3.86 -13.18 -0.28
N ARG A 165 4.90 -12.42 0.02
CA ARG A 165 6.25 -12.92 0.29
C ARG A 165 6.72 -12.61 1.72
N MET A 166 5.86 -12.14 2.60
CA MET A 166 6.16 -11.98 4.01
C MET A 166 5.59 -13.17 4.78
N GLY A 167 6.45 -13.83 5.53
CA GLY A 167 6.07 -14.96 6.37
C GLY A 167 5.35 -14.53 7.66
N PRO A 168 4.82 -15.48 8.42
CA PRO A 168 4.27 -15.22 9.74
C PRO A 168 5.32 -14.58 10.65
N ALA A 169 4.85 -13.80 11.64
CA ALA A 169 5.72 -13.08 12.55
C ALA A 169 6.68 -12.06 11.88
N GLY A 170 6.36 -11.62 10.65
CA GLY A 170 7.16 -10.63 9.92
C GLY A 170 8.46 -11.18 9.35
N ASP A 171 8.50 -12.49 9.13
CA ASP A 171 9.62 -13.09 8.42
C ASP A 171 9.74 -12.50 7.02
N LEU A 172 10.91 -11.95 6.72
CA LEU A 172 11.21 -11.26 5.48
C LEU A 172 11.93 -12.15 4.45
N ASP A 173 12.04 -13.46 4.69
CA ASP A 173 12.59 -14.38 3.70
C ASP A 173 11.61 -14.55 2.52
N VAL A 174 11.94 -13.92 1.39
CA VAL A 174 11.13 -13.97 0.16
C VAL A 174 11.05 -15.36 -0.48
N HIS A 175 11.90 -16.29 -0.05
CA HIS A 175 11.94 -17.67 -0.54
C HIS A 175 11.05 -18.61 0.28
N LEU A 176 10.52 -18.16 1.42
CA LEU A 176 9.59 -18.94 2.21
C LEU A 176 8.35 -19.31 1.36
N GLY A 177 8.08 -20.58 1.28
CA GLY A 177 6.83 -21.09 0.77
C GLY A 177 5.68 -20.73 1.72
N GLY A 178 4.48 -20.55 1.20
CA GLY A 178 3.33 -20.31 2.06
C GLY A 178 2.36 -19.27 1.47
N PRO A 179 1.20 -19.03 2.08
CA PRO A 179 0.16 -18.16 1.55
C PRO A 179 0.47 -16.66 1.70
N GLY A 180 1.58 -16.29 2.34
CA GLY A 180 1.87 -14.91 2.74
C GLY A 180 1.11 -14.50 4.00
N THR A 181 1.21 -13.21 4.35
CA THR A 181 0.57 -12.63 5.53
C THR A 181 -0.33 -11.46 5.12
N LEU A 182 -1.46 -11.32 5.82
CA LEU A 182 -2.42 -10.25 5.64
C LEU A 182 -2.37 -9.31 6.85
N TYR A 183 -2.56 -8.03 6.59
CA TYR A 183 -2.70 -6.99 7.60
C TYR A 183 -3.95 -6.19 7.29
N ALA A 184 -4.77 -5.92 8.31
CA ALA A 184 -6.01 -5.19 8.09
C ALA A 184 -6.38 -4.36 9.31
N ALA A 185 -7.03 -3.24 9.07
CA ALA A 185 -7.54 -2.37 10.11
C ALA A 185 -8.84 -1.69 9.70
N GLY A 186 -9.65 -1.35 10.69
CA GLY A 186 -10.77 -0.44 10.54
C GLY A 186 -10.71 0.63 11.63
N MET A 187 -11.04 1.87 11.29
CA MET A 187 -11.02 3.00 12.23
C MET A 187 -11.87 2.69 13.44
N GLY A 188 -11.25 2.67 14.62
CA GLY A 188 -11.88 2.33 15.90
C GLY A 188 -12.03 0.83 16.17
N LEU A 189 -11.66 -0.05 15.22
CA LEU A 189 -11.66 -1.50 15.40
C LEU A 189 -10.28 -2.03 15.83
N GLY A 190 -9.22 -1.31 15.51
CA GLY A 190 -7.83 -1.70 15.69
C GLY A 190 -7.24 -2.34 14.43
N ALA A 191 -5.96 -2.69 14.52
CA ALA A 191 -5.20 -3.34 13.46
C ALA A 191 -4.89 -4.79 13.80
N PHE A 192 -4.87 -5.65 12.78
CA PHE A 192 -4.74 -7.09 12.93
C PHE A 192 -3.77 -7.68 11.92
N GLU A 193 -3.01 -8.69 12.35
CA GLU A 193 -2.27 -9.61 11.50
C GLU A 193 -3.07 -10.89 11.33
N LEU A 194 -3.18 -11.37 10.09
CA LEU A 194 -3.91 -12.58 9.73
C LEU A 194 -3.01 -13.49 8.88
N ASP A 195 -3.24 -14.79 8.96
CA ASP A 195 -2.63 -15.74 8.02
C ASP A 195 -3.35 -15.71 6.66
N GLY A 196 -2.77 -16.40 5.67
CA GLY A 196 -3.34 -16.47 4.32
C GLY A 196 -4.70 -17.15 4.24
N SER A 197 -5.16 -17.82 5.30
CA SER A 197 -6.53 -18.35 5.44
C SER A 197 -7.48 -17.35 6.13
N ARG A 198 -7.04 -16.14 6.36
CA ARG A 198 -7.78 -15.02 7.00
C ARG A 198 -8.08 -15.22 8.49
N ARG A 199 -7.38 -16.15 9.13
CA ARG A 199 -7.47 -16.32 10.58
C ARG A 199 -6.64 -15.24 11.26
N VAL A 200 -7.23 -14.51 12.19
CA VAL A 200 -6.52 -13.53 13.01
C VAL A 200 -5.46 -14.23 13.86
N LEU A 201 -4.22 -13.83 13.68
CA LEU A 201 -3.08 -14.30 14.46
C LEU A 201 -2.88 -13.45 15.71
N ARG A 202 -2.97 -12.13 15.55
CA ARG A 202 -2.84 -11.18 16.67
C ARG A 202 -3.43 -9.81 16.34
N ARG A 203 -3.72 -9.05 17.38
CA ARG A 203 -3.92 -7.59 17.29
C ARG A 203 -2.55 -6.91 17.25
N LEU A 204 -2.40 -5.91 16.39
CA LEU A 204 -1.19 -5.12 16.27
C LEU A 204 -1.22 -3.95 17.24
N VAL A 205 -0.09 -3.72 17.89
CA VAL A 205 0.14 -2.57 18.76
C VAL A 205 1.58 -2.13 18.53
N ALA A 206 1.75 -0.90 18.05
CA ALA A 206 3.07 -0.32 17.83
C ALA A 206 3.83 -0.19 19.16
N ALA A 207 5.11 -0.49 19.13
CA ALA A 207 5.97 -0.27 20.27
C ALA A 207 6.24 1.22 20.47
N GLU A 208 6.28 1.69 21.71
CA GLU A 208 6.77 3.04 22.00
C GLU A 208 8.25 3.17 21.61
N TRP A 209 8.57 4.28 20.95
CA TRP A 209 9.95 4.57 20.62
C TRP A 209 10.75 4.88 21.90
N ARG A 210 11.94 4.32 21.95
CA ARG A 210 12.92 4.61 22.99
C ARG A 210 14.13 5.30 22.36
N ALA A 211 14.57 6.42 22.90
CA ALA A 211 15.70 7.21 22.40
C ALA A 211 17.08 6.50 22.50
N THR A 212 17.10 5.16 22.47
CA THR A 212 18.31 4.34 22.50
C THR A 212 18.70 3.79 21.13
N SER A 213 17.73 3.75 20.18
CA SER A 213 17.94 3.29 18.81
C SER A 213 16.78 3.74 17.92
N LEU A 214 17.01 3.80 16.63
CA LEU A 214 16.01 4.08 15.60
C LEU A 214 15.96 2.92 14.60
N ARG A 215 14.87 2.16 14.58
CA ARG A 215 14.63 1.10 13.58
C ARG A 215 13.87 1.71 12.41
N TRP A 216 14.50 1.77 11.26
CA TRP A 216 13.96 2.45 10.08
C TRP A 216 13.68 1.45 8.94
N ALA A 217 12.40 1.28 8.58
CA ALA A 217 12.01 0.53 7.40
C ALA A 217 12.06 1.44 6.16
N ARG A 218 12.91 1.08 5.20
CA ARG A 218 13.20 1.86 3.98
C ARG A 218 13.06 1.01 2.73
N SER A 219 12.73 1.65 1.60
CA SER A 219 12.81 1.00 0.30
C SER A 219 14.27 0.69 -0.08
N HIS A 220 14.45 -0.32 -0.92
CA HIS A 220 15.75 -0.61 -1.50
C HIS A 220 16.26 0.59 -2.30
N ASN A 221 17.52 0.97 -2.07
CA ASN A 221 18.18 1.95 -2.91
C ASN A 221 18.80 1.25 -4.10
N ARG A 222 18.22 1.44 -5.28
CA ARG A 222 18.69 0.82 -6.52
C ARG A 222 19.61 1.71 -7.36
N SER A 223 19.92 2.93 -6.87
CA SER A 223 20.69 3.95 -7.61
C SER A 223 22.17 4.07 -7.22
N GLY A 224 22.70 3.17 -6.39
CA GLY A 224 24.11 3.17 -5.96
C GLY A 224 24.31 3.43 -4.48
N VAL A 225 25.58 3.57 -4.04
CA VAL A 225 25.92 3.85 -2.63
C VAL A 225 25.61 5.31 -2.31
N PRO A 226 24.60 5.61 -1.48
CA PRO A 226 24.26 6.98 -1.18
C PRO A 226 25.20 7.54 -0.11
N THR A 227 25.65 8.75 -0.30
CA THR A 227 26.12 9.58 0.81
C THR A 227 24.91 9.88 1.71
N PRO A 228 25.00 9.70 3.03
CA PRO A 228 23.88 10.02 3.92
C PRO A 228 23.41 11.46 3.71
N SER A 229 22.11 11.63 3.44
CA SER A 229 21.51 12.96 3.30
C SER A 229 21.63 13.76 4.60
N ARG A 230 21.42 15.09 4.53
CA ARG A 230 21.36 15.93 5.74
C ARG A 230 20.33 15.41 6.73
N LEU A 231 19.17 14.96 6.21
CA LEU A 231 18.11 14.40 7.04
C LEU A 231 18.56 13.10 7.73
N GLU A 232 19.22 12.19 6.99
CA GLU A 232 19.72 10.93 7.56
C GLU A 232 20.72 11.19 8.70
N ARG A 233 21.62 12.14 8.53
CA ARG A 233 22.55 12.52 9.60
C ARG A 233 21.84 13.10 10.84
N ARG A 234 20.77 13.90 10.64
CA ARG A 234 19.97 14.42 11.76
C ARG A 234 19.18 13.32 12.46
N LEU A 235 18.61 12.37 11.72
CA LEU A 235 17.91 11.22 12.30
C LEU A 235 18.87 10.31 13.06
N ALA A 236 20.11 10.12 12.58
CA ALA A 236 21.14 9.37 13.30
C ALA A 236 21.53 9.99 14.65
N ALA A 237 21.31 11.30 14.85
CA ALA A 237 21.50 11.94 16.14
C ALA A 237 20.43 11.55 17.19
N LEU A 238 19.32 10.93 16.78
CA LEU A 238 18.29 10.39 17.68
C LEU A 238 18.67 9.03 18.30
N GLY A 239 19.78 8.43 17.85
CA GLY A 239 20.30 7.14 18.31
C GLY A 239 20.87 6.31 17.15
N PRO A 240 21.53 5.18 17.44
CA PRO A 240 22.00 4.25 16.42
C PRO A 240 20.86 3.82 15.51
N VAL A 241 21.09 3.87 14.18
CA VAL A 241 20.08 3.54 13.18
C VAL A 241 20.26 2.08 12.74
N ALA A 242 19.22 1.28 12.92
CA ALA A 242 19.09 -0.04 12.35
C ALA A 242 18.13 0.03 11.15
N GLU A 243 18.62 -0.27 9.95
CA GLU A 243 17.81 -0.24 8.73
C GLU A 243 17.31 -1.63 8.33
N THR A 244 16.02 -1.71 8.04
CA THR A 244 15.43 -2.84 7.33
C THR A 244 15.02 -2.40 5.94
N ARG A 245 15.52 -3.10 4.93
CA ARG A 245 15.21 -2.80 3.53
C ARG A 245 14.07 -3.68 3.06
N LEU A 246 12.95 -3.03 2.73
CA LEU A 246 11.84 -3.71 2.13
C LEU A 246 11.00 -2.73 1.31
N ASP A 247 10.54 -3.15 0.13
CA ASP A 247 9.72 -2.32 -0.73
C ASP A 247 8.23 -2.42 -0.35
N SER A 248 7.42 -1.61 -0.98
CA SER A 248 5.97 -1.57 -0.87
C SER A 248 5.41 -1.10 0.49
N GLN A 249 4.10 -1.16 0.62
CA GLN A 249 3.41 -0.91 1.90
C GLN A 249 3.63 -2.02 2.94
N CYS A 250 4.36 -3.07 2.61
CA CYS A 250 4.91 -3.98 3.63
C CYS A 250 5.64 -3.22 4.74
N LYS A 251 6.22 -2.05 4.46
CA LYS A 251 6.85 -1.18 5.48
C LYS A 251 5.88 -0.71 6.56
N TYR A 252 4.66 -0.33 6.17
CA TYR A 252 3.63 0.06 7.14
C TYR A 252 3.22 -1.12 8.02
N ALA A 253 3.02 -2.30 7.41
CA ALA A 253 2.73 -3.52 8.15
C ALA A 253 3.86 -3.86 9.12
N PHE A 254 5.11 -3.76 8.69
CA PHE A 254 6.30 -4.00 9.50
C PHE A 254 6.39 -3.03 10.69
N ALA A 255 6.10 -1.73 10.47
CA ALA A 255 6.04 -0.75 11.54
C ALA A 255 4.85 -0.99 12.49
N ALA A 256 3.66 -1.30 11.95
CA ALA A 256 2.48 -1.60 12.76
C ALA A 256 2.66 -2.82 13.66
N ARG A 257 3.52 -3.77 13.27
CA ARG A 257 3.93 -4.92 14.07
C ARG A 257 4.83 -4.55 15.25
N GLY A 258 5.42 -3.36 15.24
CA GLY A 258 6.44 -2.93 16.18
C GLY A 258 7.86 -3.37 15.79
N ASP A 259 8.09 -3.80 14.55
CA ASP A 259 9.40 -4.22 14.04
C ASP A 259 10.22 -3.05 13.47
N ALA A 260 9.58 -1.90 13.20
CA ALA A 260 10.22 -0.64 12.86
C ALA A 260 9.59 0.54 13.62
N ASP A 261 10.38 1.58 13.85
CA ASP A 261 9.96 2.81 14.52
C ASP A 261 9.60 3.92 13.52
N LEU A 262 10.12 3.83 12.28
CA LEU A 262 9.98 4.87 11.26
C LEU A 262 9.80 4.27 9.87
N VAL A 263 8.80 4.79 9.15
CA VAL A 263 8.68 4.76 7.69
C VAL A 263 8.62 6.19 7.21
N LEU A 264 9.48 6.57 6.28
CA LEU A 264 9.58 7.95 5.80
C LEU A 264 9.59 7.98 4.27
N ARG A 265 8.76 8.84 3.70
CA ARG A 265 8.76 9.16 2.28
C ARG A 265 8.81 10.68 2.10
N MET A 266 9.89 11.16 1.53
CA MET A 266 10.03 12.57 1.20
C MET A 266 9.62 12.84 -0.25
N PRO A 267 9.05 14.00 -0.56
CA PRO A 267 8.74 14.39 -1.94
C PRO A 267 9.99 14.33 -2.82
N ARG A 268 9.86 13.81 -4.02
CA ARG A 268 10.99 13.70 -4.98
C ARG A 268 11.30 15.02 -5.67
N ALA A 269 10.29 15.73 -6.11
CA ALA A 269 10.41 17.01 -6.83
C ALA A 269 9.19 17.90 -6.54
N ALA A 270 9.33 19.20 -6.80
CA ALA A 270 8.22 20.14 -6.75
C ALA A 270 7.13 19.73 -7.74
N GLY A 271 5.87 19.71 -7.30
CA GLY A 271 4.72 19.32 -8.12
C GLY A 271 4.47 17.83 -8.27
N VAL A 272 5.35 16.96 -7.77
CA VAL A 272 5.09 15.51 -7.73
C VAL A 272 4.35 15.18 -6.42
N HIS A 273 3.17 14.60 -6.57
CA HIS A 273 2.33 14.18 -5.46
C HIS A 273 2.30 12.66 -5.35
N GLU A 274 2.18 12.16 -4.13
CA GLU A 274 1.98 10.74 -3.88
C GLU A 274 0.55 10.34 -4.28
N SER A 275 0.37 9.10 -4.70
CA SER A 275 -0.95 8.54 -5.00
C SER A 275 -1.65 8.08 -3.73
N ILE A 276 -2.99 8.14 -3.70
CA ILE A 276 -3.75 7.73 -2.51
C ILE A 276 -3.60 6.23 -2.24
N TRP A 277 -3.53 5.40 -3.28
CA TRP A 277 -3.40 3.95 -3.16
C TRP A 277 -2.05 3.50 -2.60
N ASP A 278 -0.98 4.30 -2.78
CA ASP A 278 0.36 4.03 -2.22
C ASP A 278 0.40 4.19 -0.69
N HIS A 279 -0.59 4.86 -0.07
CA HIS A 279 -0.50 5.25 1.34
C HIS A 279 -1.76 4.97 2.17
N ALA A 280 -2.95 5.07 1.61
CA ALA A 280 -4.20 4.97 2.37
C ALA A 280 -4.34 3.64 3.13
N PRO A 281 -4.06 2.45 2.53
CA PRO A 281 -4.14 1.19 3.24
C PRO A 281 -3.17 1.11 4.42
N GLY A 282 -1.91 1.47 4.18
CA GLY A 282 -0.86 1.47 5.22
C GLY A 282 -1.12 2.48 6.32
N ALA A 283 -1.66 3.65 5.97
CA ALA A 283 -1.94 4.73 6.92
C ALA A 283 -2.97 4.31 7.96
N VAL A 284 -4.09 3.70 7.58
CA VAL A 284 -5.09 3.26 8.55
C VAL A 284 -4.59 2.11 9.41
N ILE A 285 -3.84 1.15 8.84
CA ILE A 285 -3.27 0.03 9.60
C ILE A 285 -2.25 0.55 10.64
N ALA A 286 -1.36 1.43 10.24
CA ALA A 286 -0.37 2.01 11.13
C ALA A 286 -1.04 2.87 12.22
N SER A 287 -2.01 3.70 11.87
CA SER A 287 -2.73 4.54 12.84
C SER A 287 -3.51 3.72 13.87
N GLU A 288 -4.21 2.68 13.45
CA GLU A 288 -4.97 1.79 14.34
C GLU A 288 -4.05 0.88 15.20
N ALA A 289 -2.80 0.68 14.79
CA ALA A 289 -1.77 0.07 15.62
C ALA A 289 -1.15 1.06 16.63
N GLY A 290 -1.41 2.37 16.50
CA GLY A 290 -0.93 3.40 17.43
C GLY A 290 0.23 4.25 16.91
N LEU A 291 0.69 4.09 15.66
CA LEU A 291 1.68 4.98 15.09
C LEU A 291 1.08 6.36 14.74
N SER A 292 1.91 7.37 14.75
CA SER A 292 1.59 8.68 14.17
C SER A 292 1.80 8.63 12.66
N VAL A 293 0.74 8.89 11.88
CA VAL A 293 0.83 8.96 10.41
C VAL A 293 0.45 10.37 9.97
N LEU A 294 1.44 11.11 9.50
CA LEU A 294 1.37 12.53 9.19
C LEU A 294 2.13 12.81 7.89
N ASP A 295 1.98 14.00 7.34
CA ASP A 295 2.88 14.47 6.29
C ASP A 295 4.17 15.08 6.88
N ALA A 296 5.09 15.47 6.01
CA ALA A 296 6.37 16.06 6.42
C ALA A 296 6.24 17.46 7.04
N GLU A 297 5.06 18.06 7.06
CA GLU A 297 4.75 19.31 7.76
C GLU A 297 4.06 19.07 9.11
N GLY A 298 3.71 17.81 9.41
CA GLY A 298 3.03 17.40 10.63
C GLY A 298 1.51 17.48 10.54
N LYS A 299 0.95 17.56 9.32
CA LYS A 299 -0.49 17.58 9.08
C LYS A 299 -1.03 16.16 8.91
N PRO A 300 -2.28 15.90 9.29
CA PRO A 300 -2.96 14.66 8.93
C PRO A 300 -2.97 14.44 7.41
N LEU A 301 -3.00 13.18 6.98
CA LEU A 301 -3.16 12.85 5.57
C LEU A 301 -4.60 13.16 5.12
N ASP A 302 -4.70 13.74 3.93
CA ASP A 302 -5.96 14.13 3.29
C ASP A 302 -6.09 13.39 1.95
N PHE A 303 -7.12 12.55 1.86
CA PHE A 303 -7.42 11.73 0.70
C PHE A 303 -8.59 12.32 -0.14
N SER A 304 -8.94 13.59 0.03
CA SER A 304 -10.06 14.25 -0.66
C SER A 304 -9.73 14.74 -2.08
N THR A 305 -8.45 14.77 -2.44
CA THR A 305 -8.01 15.46 -3.67
C THR A 305 -7.94 14.56 -4.90
N GLY A 306 -8.72 13.47 -4.93
CA GLY A 306 -8.76 12.48 -6.00
C GLY A 306 -7.61 11.49 -5.92
N ALA A 307 -7.12 11.01 -7.06
CA ALA A 307 -6.07 10.00 -7.13
C ALA A 307 -4.73 10.42 -6.50
N GLN A 308 -4.46 11.73 -6.37
CA GLN A 308 -3.21 12.27 -5.87
C GLN A 308 -3.41 13.05 -4.57
N MET A 309 -2.49 12.89 -3.61
CA MET A 309 -2.47 13.56 -2.30
C MET A 309 -1.94 15.00 -2.41
N ARG A 310 -2.68 15.89 -3.08
CA ARG A 310 -2.22 17.27 -3.37
C ARG A 310 -2.14 18.17 -2.13
N ALA A 311 -2.87 17.84 -1.08
CA ALA A 311 -2.88 18.59 0.18
C ALA A 311 -1.68 18.24 1.10
N ASN A 312 -0.97 17.14 0.81
CA ASN A 312 0.11 16.63 1.64
C ASN A 312 1.47 16.67 0.92
N ARG A 313 2.54 16.71 1.71
CA ARG A 313 3.93 16.70 1.23
C ARG A 313 4.74 15.64 1.97
N GLY A 314 5.01 14.53 1.29
CA GLY A 314 5.70 13.39 1.88
C GLY A 314 4.88 12.70 2.97
N ILE A 315 5.45 11.66 3.57
CA ILE A 315 4.81 10.83 4.61
C ILE A 315 5.80 10.60 5.74
N VAL A 316 5.31 10.77 6.96
CA VAL A 316 5.98 10.38 8.21
C VAL A 316 5.06 9.41 8.92
N CYS A 317 5.45 8.13 8.97
CA CYS A 317 4.81 7.13 9.81
C CYS A 317 5.82 6.74 10.90
N ALA A 318 5.53 7.11 12.14
CA ALA A 318 6.48 7.02 13.25
C ALA A 318 5.85 6.42 14.50
N ALA A 319 6.65 5.66 15.24
CA ALA A 319 6.27 5.12 16.54
C ALA A 319 5.83 6.22 17.52
N PRO A 320 4.99 5.90 18.51
CA PRO A 320 4.57 6.85 19.53
C PRO A 320 5.78 7.57 20.15
N GLY A 321 5.68 8.90 20.24
CA GLY A 321 6.74 9.78 20.78
C GLY A 321 7.85 10.18 19.78
N LEU A 322 8.00 9.50 18.64
CA LEU A 322 9.05 9.78 17.66
C LEU A 322 8.70 10.89 16.65
N ALA A 323 7.43 10.98 16.24
CA ALA A 323 7.00 11.87 15.17
C ALA A 323 7.44 13.35 15.33
N PRO A 324 7.36 14.00 16.51
CA PRO A 324 7.82 15.38 16.69
C PRO A 324 9.29 15.55 16.33
N ALA A 325 10.17 14.65 16.79
CA ALA A 325 11.60 14.72 16.52
C ALA A 325 11.94 14.56 15.03
N VAL A 326 11.21 13.67 14.33
CA VAL A 326 11.35 13.49 12.87
C VAL A 326 10.93 14.75 12.11
N ILE A 327 9.77 15.33 12.46
CA ILE A 327 9.25 16.54 11.83
C ILE A 327 10.20 17.72 12.08
N ASP A 328 10.75 17.86 13.28
CA ASP A 328 11.73 18.92 13.60
C ASP A 328 13.03 18.74 12.81
N ALA A 329 13.50 17.49 12.62
CA ALA A 329 14.65 17.21 11.77
C ALA A 329 14.40 17.61 10.31
N ILE A 330 13.20 17.31 9.77
CA ILE A 330 12.79 17.70 8.42
C ILE A 330 12.75 19.22 8.27
N ARG A 331 12.13 19.92 9.21
CA ARG A 331 12.06 21.39 9.24
C ARG A 331 13.43 22.06 9.31
N ALA A 332 14.34 21.48 10.08
CA ALA A 332 15.71 22.00 10.21
C ALA A 332 16.48 21.86 8.88
N VAL A 333 16.35 20.74 8.17
CA VAL A 333 16.99 20.57 6.85
C VAL A 333 16.43 21.57 5.84
N ARG A 334 15.11 21.77 5.79
CA ARG A 334 14.49 22.76 4.88
C ARG A 334 15.00 24.18 5.14
N ARG A 335 15.09 24.58 6.40
CA ARG A 335 15.64 25.92 6.74
C ARG A 335 17.09 26.12 6.29
N GLU A 336 17.90 25.05 6.31
CA GLU A 336 19.28 25.08 5.81
C GLU A 336 19.36 25.16 4.28
N GLU A 337 18.39 24.57 3.58
CA GLU A 337 18.30 24.62 2.12
C GLU A 337 17.77 25.98 1.61
N ASP A 338 16.91 26.64 2.38
CA ASP A 338 16.35 27.97 2.08
C ASP A 338 17.28 29.12 2.51
N SER A 339 18.35 28.82 3.25
CA SER A 339 19.35 29.83 3.66
C SER A 339 20.30 30.11 2.51
N PRO A 340 20.52 31.40 2.11
CA PRO A 340 21.35 31.79 0.98
C PRO A 340 22.82 31.39 1.11
#